data_1ba90e37058ac956ee4ec30b2b6af6ca
#
_entry.id   1ba90e37058ac956ee4ec30b2b6af6ca
#
_cell.length_a   1.000
_cell.length_b   1.000
_cell.length_c   1.000
_cell.angle_alpha   90.00
_cell.angle_beta   90.00
_cell.angle_gamma   90.00
#
_symmetry.space_group_name_H-M   'P 1'
#
loop_
_entity.id
_entity.type
_entity.pdbx_description
1 polymer ?
#
loop_
_entity_poly.entity_id
_entity_poly.type
_entity_poly.pdbx_seq_one_letter_code
_entity_poly.pdbx_strand_id
1 'polypeptide(L)'
;MPFFLDIKEENYINYTLAWAQKYGWMWQIPTQERIGAGYVYCDQFISPDQAQEEIEKVLGHKIEPRRDIKFNSGRLEKYWVKNCLAIGLSSGFLEPLEATSIHSTLVQLILFASEYLTKEMDFNDDTKISDFNNRIGRQFDDFKTFLNMHYVSKRRDSKFWEYVADECISDETKKLISLWQDELPSLDHFDDYLSGLPHVQSQLYYPVVDGLGLLNKESARDQMSKYDLRSTSRKFYNEFSEKFNEIIKNSLTHNQFIDLSVNS
;
A
#
# COMPACT_ATOMS: atom_id res chain seq x y z
N MET A 1 4.89 16.77 0.91
CA MET A 1 6.09 17.59 1.31
C MET A 1 7.25 16.63 1.55
N PRO A 2 8.14 16.41 0.59
CA PRO A 2 9.33 15.57 0.76
C PRO A 2 10.50 16.36 1.35
N PHE A 3 11.30 15.69 2.18
CA PHE A 3 12.53 16.18 2.80
C PHE A 3 13.53 15.06 3.04
N PHE A 4 14.71 15.35 3.58
CA PHE A 4 15.70 14.36 3.95
C PHE A 4 16.03 14.46 5.44
N LEU A 5 16.36 13.32 6.02
CA LEU A 5 16.90 13.21 7.37
C LEU A 5 18.30 12.60 7.30
N ASP A 6 19.16 13.02 8.22
CA ASP A 6 20.49 12.45 8.34
C ASP A 6 20.41 11.01 8.89
N ILE A 7 21.25 10.17 8.34
CA ILE A 7 21.49 8.84 8.90
C ILE A 7 22.54 8.95 10.00
N LYS A 8 22.26 8.39 11.16
CA LYS A 8 23.27 8.16 12.18
C LYS A 8 23.84 6.76 11.96
N GLU A 9 25.14 6.65 11.74
CA GLU A 9 25.86 5.40 11.43
C GLU A 9 25.53 4.26 12.42
N GLU A 10 25.13 4.60 13.63
CA GLU A 10 24.79 3.64 14.68
C GLU A 10 23.43 2.95 14.50
N ASN A 11 22.58 3.44 13.59
CA ASN A 11 21.19 3.00 13.46
C ASN A 11 20.73 2.91 12.00
N TYR A 12 21.32 2.03 11.20
CA TYR A 12 20.74 1.68 9.91
C TYR A 12 19.41 0.95 10.10
N ILE A 13 18.31 1.66 9.80
CA ILE A 13 16.99 1.07 9.78
C ILE A 13 16.83 0.31 8.47
N ASN A 14 16.38 -0.93 8.52
CA ASN A 14 16.19 -1.80 7.35
C ASN A 14 14.73 -1.98 6.94
N TYR A 15 13.89 -1.04 7.33
CA TYR A 15 12.46 -1.04 6.99
C TYR A 15 11.98 0.37 6.63
N THR A 16 10.94 0.45 5.82
CA THR A 16 10.20 1.68 5.58
C THR A 16 9.23 1.93 6.73
N LEU A 17 9.21 3.14 7.24
CA LEU A 17 8.26 3.58 8.25
C LEU A 17 7.13 4.36 7.56
N ALA A 18 5.88 3.98 7.84
CA ALA A 18 4.69 4.78 7.58
C ALA A 18 4.07 5.15 8.93
N TRP A 19 4.06 6.42 9.26
CA TRP A 19 3.69 6.91 10.60
C TRP A 19 2.54 7.90 10.53
N ALA A 20 1.36 7.52 11.03
CA ALA A 20 0.18 8.36 11.05
C ALA A 20 0.41 9.62 11.91
N GLN A 21 0.15 10.78 11.33
CA GLN A 21 0.26 12.10 11.93
C GLN A 21 -1.13 12.70 12.17
N LYS A 22 -1.19 13.94 12.61
CA LYS A 22 -2.46 14.60 12.95
C LYS A 22 -3.33 14.90 11.73
N TYR A 23 -2.71 15.23 10.58
CA TYR A 23 -3.42 15.60 9.36
C TYR A 23 -3.04 14.76 8.14
N GLY A 24 -2.50 13.56 8.36
CA GLY A 24 -2.07 12.64 7.33
C GLY A 24 -1.08 11.61 7.85
N TRP A 25 -0.01 11.32 7.11
CA TRP A 25 1.01 10.36 7.51
C TRP A 25 2.38 10.72 6.95
N MET A 26 3.42 10.39 7.70
CA MET A 26 4.82 10.59 7.32
C MET A 26 5.44 9.25 6.91
N TRP A 27 6.21 9.27 5.83
CA TRP A 27 7.04 8.14 5.42
C TRP A 27 8.52 8.43 5.68
N GLN A 28 9.28 7.37 6.01
CA GLN A 28 10.72 7.38 6.12
C GLN A 28 11.27 6.15 5.43
N ILE A 29 12.15 6.34 4.45
CA ILE A 29 12.77 5.30 3.64
C ILE A 29 14.28 5.46 3.78
N PRO A 30 14.93 4.60 4.58
CA PRO A 30 16.38 4.64 4.75
C PRO A 30 17.09 4.17 3.47
N THR A 31 18.13 4.88 3.12
CA THR A 31 19.12 4.48 2.10
C THR A 31 20.49 4.46 2.75
N GLN A 32 21.55 4.14 2.01
CA GLN A 32 22.91 4.13 2.55
C GLN A 32 23.42 5.52 2.96
N GLU A 33 22.97 6.57 2.25
CA GLU A 33 23.49 7.92 2.46
C GLU A 33 22.58 8.79 3.32
N ARG A 34 21.29 8.52 3.36
CA ARG A 34 20.28 9.38 4.01
C ARG A 34 18.96 8.64 4.21
N ILE A 35 18.09 9.23 5.00
CA ILE A 35 16.69 8.80 5.06
C ILE A 35 15.87 9.75 4.18
N GLY A 36 15.29 9.21 3.08
CA GLY A 36 14.24 9.91 2.37
C GLY A 36 13.00 9.94 3.24
N ALA A 37 12.40 11.11 3.42
CA ALA A 37 11.22 11.30 4.23
C ALA A 37 10.22 12.22 3.56
N GLY A 38 8.96 12.17 3.99
CA GLY A 38 7.96 13.11 3.54
C GLY A 38 6.68 13.01 4.33
N TYR A 39 5.95 14.11 4.32
CA TYR A 39 4.62 14.21 4.92
C TYR A 39 3.56 14.34 3.84
N VAL A 40 2.65 13.38 3.81
CA VAL A 40 1.44 13.40 3.01
C VAL A 40 0.32 13.91 3.91
N TYR A 41 -0.23 15.08 3.59
CA TYR A 41 -1.24 15.74 4.40
C TYR A 41 -2.38 16.25 3.52
N CYS A 42 -3.53 16.50 4.11
CA CYS A 42 -4.69 17.05 3.42
C CYS A 42 -4.71 18.57 3.57
N ASP A 43 -4.55 19.29 2.46
CA ASP A 43 -4.48 20.75 2.41
C ASP A 43 -5.82 21.46 2.72
N GLN A 44 -6.91 20.68 2.85
CA GLN A 44 -8.18 21.18 3.39
C GLN A 44 -8.11 21.51 4.89
N PHE A 45 -7.23 20.83 5.63
CA PHE A 45 -7.17 20.90 7.10
C PHE A 45 -5.94 21.59 7.63
N ILE A 46 -4.88 21.70 6.83
CA ILE A 46 -3.60 22.26 7.27
C ILE A 46 -2.86 22.90 6.09
N SER A 47 -2.24 24.07 6.32
CA SER A 47 -1.38 24.71 5.32
C SER A 47 0.00 24.05 5.23
N PRO A 48 0.77 24.25 4.15
CA PRO A 48 2.14 23.76 4.04
C PRO A 48 3.04 24.17 5.20
N ASP A 49 2.97 25.43 5.63
CA ASP A 49 3.79 25.95 6.74
C ASP A 49 3.43 25.26 8.06
N GLN A 50 2.14 25.11 8.33
CA GLN A 50 1.66 24.39 9.52
C GLN A 50 2.03 22.90 9.48
N ALA A 51 2.00 22.28 8.29
CA ALA A 51 2.43 20.89 8.12
C ALA A 51 3.92 20.72 8.39
N GLN A 52 4.74 21.68 7.97
CA GLN A 52 6.17 21.72 8.31
C GLN A 52 6.37 21.86 9.82
N GLU A 53 5.70 22.81 10.46
CA GLU A 53 5.79 23.02 11.91
C GLU A 53 5.38 21.77 12.71
N GLU A 54 4.33 21.07 12.26
CA GLU A 54 3.89 19.81 12.89
C GLU A 54 4.99 18.76 12.84
N ILE A 55 5.58 18.52 11.65
CA ILE A 55 6.64 17.52 11.48
C ILE A 55 7.91 17.90 12.23
N GLU A 56 8.32 19.16 12.21
CA GLU A 56 9.47 19.63 12.97
C GLU A 56 9.29 19.41 14.48
N LYS A 57 8.08 19.61 14.97
CA LYS A 57 7.74 19.33 16.38
C LYS A 57 7.79 17.84 16.69
N VAL A 58 7.32 16.99 15.78
CA VAL A 58 7.34 15.52 15.94
C VAL A 58 8.77 14.98 15.91
N LEU A 59 9.61 15.51 15.01
CA LEU A 59 11.01 15.08 14.86
C LEU A 59 11.94 15.72 15.92
N GLY A 60 11.54 16.84 16.53
CA GLY A 60 12.34 17.58 17.49
C GLY A 60 13.44 18.46 16.88
N HIS A 61 13.44 18.64 15.56
CA HIS A 61 14.40 19.48 14.83
C HIS A 61 13.78 20.06 13.56
N LYS A 62 14.44 21.08 13.00
CA LYS A 62 14.05 21.70 11.73
C LYS A 62 14.28 20.77 10.55
N ILE A 63 13.45 20.90 9.53
CA ILE A 63 13.60 20.22 8.24
C ILE A 63 13.73 21.24 7.10
N GLU A 64 14.30 20.80 6.00
CA GLU A 64 14.37 21.57 4.75
C GLU A 64 13.48 20.88 3.69
N PRO A 65 12.22 21.31 3.54
CA PRO A 65 11.35 20.77 2.50
C PRO A 65 11.92 21.02 1.11
N ARG A 66 11.94 20.01 0.24
CA ARG A 66 12.43 20.16 -1.13
C ARG A 66 11.46 20.94 -1.99
N ARG A 67 10.20 20.64 -1.86
CA ARG A 67 9.06 21.34 -2.48
C ARG A 67 7.75 20.86 -1.88
N ASP A 68 6.71 21.62 -2.05
CA ASP A 68 5.35 21.14 -1.83
C ASP A 68 4.78 20.61 -3.14
N ILE A 69 4.33 19.35 -3.12
CA ILE A 69 3.79 18.67 -4.30
C ILE A 69 2.31 18.44 -4.08
N LYS A 70 1.48 19.17 -4.82
CA LYS A 70 0.05 18.93 -4.84
C LYS A 70 -0.30 17.85 -5.85
N PHE A 71 -1.17 16.95 -5.47
CA PHE A 71 -1.74 15.96 -6.36
C PHE A 71 -3.21 15.73 -6.01
N ASN A 72 -3.97 15.34 -7.01
CA ASN A 72 -5.32 14.83 -6.84
C ASN A 72 -5.29 13.32 -7.07
N SER A 73 -5.72 12.55 -6.09
CA SER A 73 -5.87 11.11 -6.23
C SER A 73 -6.92 10.78 -7.29
N GLY A 74 -6.60 9.86 -8.18
CA GLY A 74 -7.53 9.44 -9.21
C GLY A 74 -6.87 8.64 -10.31
N ARG A 75 -7.71 8.19 -11.22
CA ARG A 75 -7.31 7.42 -12.40
C ARG A 75 -8.07 7.89 -13.63
N LEU A 76 -7.55 7.56 -14.81
CA LEU A 76 -8.30 7.75 -16.05
C LEU A 76 -9.46 6.75 -16.11
N GLU A 77 -10.52 7.14 -16.78
CA GLU A 77 -11.60 6.24 -17.16
C GLU A 77 -11.17 5.29 -18.29
N LYS A 78 -10.38 5.82 -19.24
CA LYS A 78 -9.84 5.07 -20.39
C LYS A 78 -8.35 5.31 -20.50
N TYR A 79 -7.57 4.24 -20.44
CA TYR A 79 -6.12 4.25 -20.52
C TYR A 79 -5.62 4.10 -21.96
N TRP A 80 -6.34 3.28 -22.73
CA TRP A 80 -6.06 3.05 -24.15
C TRP A 80 -7.21 3.61 -24.99
N VAL A 81 -6.89 4.56 -25.86
CA VAL A 81 -7.80 5.20 -26.79
C VAL A 81 -7.13 5.29 -28.18
N LYS A 82 -7.66 4.59 -29.16
CA LYS A 82 -7.07 4.51 -30.50
C LYS A 82 -5.61 4.07 -30.43
N ASN A 83 -4.68 4.85 -30.99
CA ASN A 83 -3.24 4.61 -30.98
C ASN A 83 -2.50 5.25 -29.80
N CYS A 84 -3.21 5.70 -28.76
CA CYS A 84 -2.62 6.32 -27.58
C CYS A 84 -2.86 5.45 -26.34
N LEU A 85 -1.79 5.14 -25.61
CA LEU A 85 -1.80 4.41 -24.35
C LEU A 85 -1.21 5.29 -23.23
N ALA A 86 -2.01 5.59 -22.21
CA ALA A 86 -1.54 6.27 -21.00
C ALA A 86 -1.03 5.23 -20.01
N ILE A 87 0.20 5.42 -19.51
CA ILE A 87 0.86 4.55 -18.53
C ILE A 87 1.52 5.35 -17.42
N GLY A 88 1.78 4.72 -16.27
CA GLY A 88 2.41 5.37 -15.14
C GLY A 88 1.56 6.52 -14.57
N LEU A 89 2.20 7.62 -14.21
CA LEU A 89 1.50 8.78 -13.63
C LEU A 89 0.49 9.43 -14.57
N SER A 90 0.61 9.23 -15.89
CA SER A 90 -0.39 9.71 -16.85
C SER A 90 -1.66 8.87 -16.87
N SER A 91 -1.61 7.65 -16.34
CA SER A 91 -2.78 6.77 -16.22
C SER A 91 -3.55 6.96 -14.92
N GLY A 92 -2.87 7.33 -13.87
CA GLY A 92 -3.45 7.59 -12.55
C GLY A 92 -2.41 7.62 -11.45
N PHE A 93 -2.81 8.18 -10.33
CA PHE A 93 -2.05 8.20 -9.09
C PHE A 93 -3.01 8.26 -7.91
N LEU A 94 -2.89 7.36 -6.96
CA LEU A 94 -3.72 7.36 -5.76
C LEU A 94 -3.05 8.16 -4.65
N GLU A 95 -2.03 7.57 -4.05
CA GLU A 95 -1.17 8.21 -3.05
C GLU A 95 0.11 7.37 -2.85
N PRO A 96 1.14 7.87 -2.13
CA PRO A 96 2.39 7.14 -1.93
C PRO A 96 2.28 5.91 -1.00
N LEU A 97 1.24 5.80 -0.18
CA LEU A 97 1.05 4.65 0.72
C LEU A 97 1.06 3.35 -0.10
N GLU A 98 1.75 2.32 0.40
CA GLU A 98 1.96 1.03 -0.27
C GLU A 98 2.78 1.07 -1.59
N ALA A 99 3.27 2.25 -2.01
CA ALA A 99 4.18 2.45 -3.15
C ALA A 99 3.74 1.76 -4.47
N THR A 100 2.44 1.71 -4.76
CA THR A 100 1.85 0.93 -5.86
C THR A 100 2.12 1.46 -7.27
N SER A 101 2.60 2.70 -7.42
CA SER A 101 2.72 3.37 -8.73
C SER A 101 3.66 2.66 -9.70
N ILE A 102 4.85 2.21 -9.25
CA ILE A 102 5.80 1.49 -10.10
C ILE A 102 5.23 0.11 -10.47
N HIS A 103 4.65 -0.59 -9.50
CA HIS A 103 3.98 -1.88 -9.73
C HIS A 103 2.87 -1.74 -10.78
N SER A 104 1.97 -0.77 -10.64
CA SER A 104 0.90 -0.51 -11.60
C SER A 104 1.43 -0.25 -13.01
N THR A 105 2.50 0.54 -13.13
CA THR A 105 3.15 0.83 -14.42
C THR A 105 3.70 -0.44 -15.06
N LEU A 106 4.39 -1.29 -14.31
CA LEU A 106 4.94 -2.55 -14.81
C LEU A 106 3.84 -3.51 -15.24
N VAL A 107 2.77 -3.65 -14.44
CA VAL A 107 1.63 -4.51 -14.80
C VAL A 107 0.97 -4.02 -16.10
N GLN A 108 0.74 -2.72 -16.25
CA GLN A 108 0.19 -2.13 -17.48
C GLN A 108 1.06 -2.47 -18.70
N LEU A 109 2.38 -2.29 -18.59
CA LEU A 109 3.32 -2.56 -19.68
C LEU A 109 3.39 -4.05 -20.03
N ILE A 110 3.51 -4.91 -19.02
CA ILE A 110 3.59 -6.37 -19.22
C ILE A 110 2.29 -6.87 -19.85
N LEU A 111 1.14 -6.47 -19.29
CA LEU A 111 -0.16 -6.85 -19.80
C LEU A 111 -0.34 -6.43 -21.27
N PHE A 112 -0.04 -5.16 -21.56
CA PHE A 112 -0.14 -4.65 -22.94
C PHE A 112 0.79 -5.39 -23.89
N ALA A 113 2.04 -5.57 -23.50
CA ALA A 113 3.04 -6.21 -24.36
C ALA A 113 2.77 -7.71 -24.58
N SER A 114 2.25 -8.42 -23.58
CA SER A 114 2.02 -9.88 -23.68
C SER A 114 0.72 -10.26 -24.34
N GLU A 115 -0.33 -9.46 -24.19
CA GLU A 115 -1.68 -9.87 -24.61
C GLU A 115 -2.25 -9.03 -25.75
N TYR A 116 -1.84 -7.77 -25.89
CA TYR A 116 -2.42 -6.85 -26.87
C TYR A 116 -1.47 -6.44 -28.00
N LEU A 117 -0.16 -6.34 -27.73
CA LEU A 117 0.83 -5.94 -28.71
C LEU A 117 1.19 -7.12 -29.63
N THR A 118 0.42 -7.31 -30.67
CA THR A 118 0.63 -8.35 -31.69
C THR A 118 1.02 -7.76 -33.02
N LYS A 119 1.55 -8.59 -33.95
CA LYS A 119 1.85 -8.15 -35.32
C LYS A 119 0.65 -7.68 -36.12
N GLU A 120 -0.54 -8.18 -35.74
CA GLU A 120 -1.82 -7.87 -36.38
C GLU A 120 -2.68 -6.97 -35.46
N MET A 121 -2.03 -6.07 -34.70
CA MET A 121 -2.72 -5.17 -33.79
C MET A 121 -3.61 -4.20 -34.54
N ASP A 122 -4.90 -4.22 -34.22
CA ASP A 122 -5.88 -3.24 -34.70
C ASP A 122 -6.18 -2.21 -33.59
N PHE A 123 -5.83 -0.96 -33.85
CA PHE A 123 -6.09 0.16 -32.94
C PHE A 123 -7.56 0.59 -32.87
N ASN A 124 -8.43 -0.06 -33.66
CA ASN A 124 -9.87 0.13 -33.65
C ASN A 124 -10.63 -1.09 -33.13
N ASP A 125 -9.92 -2.09 -32.57
CA ASP A 125 -10.55 -3.23 -31.92
C ASP A 125 -11.14 -2.80 -30.55
N ASP A 126 -12.36 -2.33 -30.57
CA ASP A 126 -13.07 -1.85 -29.38
C ASP A 126 -13.15 -2.91 -28.28
N THR A 127 -13.18 -4.19 -28.64
CA THR A 127 -13.24 -5.29 -27.64
C THR A 127 -11.95 -5.38 -26.85
N LYS A 128 -10.80 -5.41 -27.52
CA LYS A 128 -9.48 -5.46 -26.88
C LYS A 128 -9.19 -4.17 -26.08
N ILE A 129 -9.54 -3.01 -26.67
CA ILE A 129 -9.40 -1.72 -25.99
C ILE A 129 -10.23 -1.68 -24.72
N SER A 130 -11.47 -2.11 -24.78
CA SER A 130 -12.37 -2.15 -23.63
C SER A 130 -11.88 -3.14 -22.56
N ASP A 131 -11.45 -4.33 -22.97
CA ASP A 131 -10.89 -5.34 -22.04
C ASP A 131 -9.66 -4.81 -21.29
N PHE A 132 -8.68 -4.24 -22.01
CA PHE A 132 -7.52 -3.60 -21.37
C PHE A 132 -7.92 -2.49 -20.39
N ASN A 133 -8.80 -1.59 -20.82
CA ASN A 133 -9.26 -0.47 -19.99
C ASN A 133 -9.94 -0.96 -18.71
N ASN A 134 -10.78 -1.98 -18.81
CA ASN A 134 -11.47 -2.56 -17.67
C ASN A 134 -10.49 -3.24 -16.67
N ARG A 135 -9.53 -3.99 -17.18
CA ARG A 135 -8.53 -4.69 -16.35
C ARG A 135 -7.64 -3.71 -15.59
N ILE A 136 -7.20 -2.63 -16.24
CA ILE A 136 -6.38 -1.61 -15.56
C ILE A 136 -7.24 -0.76 -14.61
N GLY A 137 -8.46 -0.43 -15.00
CA GLY A 137 -9.41 0.26 -14.11
C GLY A 137 -9.60 -0.50 -12.81
N ARG A 138 -9.85 -1.79 -12.90
CA ARG A 138 -9.98 -2.68 -11.76
C ARG A 138 -8.71 -2.73 -10.89
N GLN A 139 -7.52 -2.76 -11.49
CA GLN A 139 -6.27 -2.69 -10.71
C GLN A 139 -6.24 -1.45 -9.80
N PHE A 140 -6.59 -0.29 -10.33
CA PHE A 140 -6.64 0.94 -9.52
C PHE A 140 -7.73 0.89 -8.44
N ASP A 141 -8.88 0.29 -8.73
CA ASP A 141 -9.97 0.16 -7.77
C ASP A 141 -9.61 -0.81 -6.64
N ASP A 142 -8.93 -1.92 -6.92
CA ASP A 142 -8.37 -2.84 -5.92
C ASP A 142 -7.37 -2.12 -5.01
N PHE A 143 -6.44 -1.36 -5.56
CA PHE A 143 -5.50 -0.57 -4.76
C PHE A 143 -6.19 0.52 -3.95
N LYS A 144 -7.18 1.19 -4.51
CA LYS A 144 -7.96 2.20 -3.79
C LYS A 144 -8.64 1.58 -2.56
N THR A 145 -9.25 0.41 -2.70
CA THR A 145 -9.91 -0.30 -1.60
C THR A 145 -8.89 -0.69 -0.52
N PHE A 146 -7.72 -1.20 -0.92
CA PHE A 146 -6.66 -1.56 0.01
C PHE A 146 -6.11 -0.32 0.76
N LEU A 147 -5.82 0.75 0.05
CA LEU A 147 -5.39 2.02 0.66
C LEU A 147 -6.46 2.57 1.62
N ASN A 148 -7.72 2.54 1.19
CA ASN A 148 -8.83 3.01 2.02
C ASN A 148 -8.94 2.23 3.33
N MET A 149 -8.62 0.92 3.33
CA MET A 149 -8.59 0.10 4.53
C MET A 149 -7.61 0.62 5.59
N HIS A 150 -6.45 1.16 5.19
CA HIS A 150 -5.46 1.73 6.11
C HIS A 150 -5.98 2.96 6.88
N TYR A 151 -6.95 3.65 6.32
CA TYR A 151 -7.57 4.82 6.93
C TYR A 151 -8.75 4.48 7.86
N VAL A 152 -9.16 3.22 7.93
CA VAL A 152 -10.20 2.77 8.88
C VAL A 152 -9.61 2.78 10.29
N SER A 153 -9.82 3.88 10.99
CA SER A 153 -9.22 4.15 12.28
C SER A 153 -10.27 4.63 13.30
N LYS A 154 -10.04 4.32 14.57
CA LYS A 154 -10.83 4.87 15.69
C LYS A 154 -10.36 6.28 16.10
N ARG A 155 -9.37 6.84 15.40
CA ARG A 155 -8.86 8.18 15.69
C ARG A 155 -9.94 9.24 15.45
N ARG A 156 -10.03 10.19 16.39
CA ARG A 156 -10.90 11.37 16.34
C ARG A 156 -10.19 12.59 16.96
N ASP A 157 -8.85 12.54 16.93
CA ASP A 157 -7.99 13.54 17.57
C ASP A 157 -7.72 14.76 16.68
N SER A 158 -8.29 14.77 15.49
CA SER A 158 -8.26 15.93 14.59
C SER A 158 -9.45 15.94 13.64
N LYS A 159 -9.75 17.12 13.08
CA LYS A 159 -10.78 17.26 12.04
C LYS A 159 -10.50 16.41 10.80
N PHE A 160 -9.22 16.16 10.49
CA PHE A 160 -8.84 15.26 9.40
C PHE A 160 -9.29 13.83 9.70
N TRP A 161 -8.98 13.28 10.87
CA TRP A 161 -9.34 11.91 11.21
C TRP A 161 -10.86 11.72 11.44
N GLU A 162 -11.57 12.77 11.92
CA GLU A 162 -13.02 12.80 11.94
C GLU A 162 -13.59 12.71 10.51
N TYR A 163 -13.13 13.58 9.62
CA TYR A 163 -13.55 13.61 8.22
C TYR A 163 -13.26 12.29 7.48
N VAL A 164 -12.06 11.75 7.65
CA VAL A 164 -11.68 10.47 7.04
C VAL A 164 -12.62 9.35 7.47
N ALA A 165 -12.92 9.27 8.76
CA ALA A 165 -13.77 8.21 9.29
C ALA A 165 -15.24 8.34 8.86
N ASP A 166 -15.75 9.56 8.75
CA ASP A 166 -17.16 9.81 8.52
C ASP A 166 -17.49 9.90 7.02
N GLU A 167 -16.56 10.44 6.19
CA GLU A 167 -16.82 10.78 4.79
C GLU A 167 -15.97 9.99 3.78
N CYS A 168 -14.78 9.48 4.16
CA CYS A 168 -13.84 8.93 3.18
C CYS A 168 -13.86 7.40 3.07
N ILE A 169 -14.47 6.69 4.03
CA ILE A 169 -14.51 5.24 3.98
C ILE A 169 -15.55 4.78 2.96
N SER A 170 -15.10 4.11 1.91
CA SER A 170 -15.95 3.67 0.81
C SER A 170 -16.94 2.58 1.25
N ASP A 171 -18.06 2.45 0.53
CA ASP A 171 -19.04 1.42 0.81
C ASP A 171 -18.46 0.01 0.61
N GLU A 172 -17.55 -0.16 -0.33
CA GLU A 172 -16.84 -1.41 -0.55
C GLU A 172 -15.95 -1.78 0.64
N THR A 173 -15.18 -0.82 1.16
CA THR A 173 -14.41 -1.02 2.39
C THR A 173 -15.30 -1.35 3.57
N LYS A 174 -16.43 -0.66 3.75
CA LYS A 174 -17.42 -0.95 4.79
C LYS A 174 -18.00 -2.37 4.66
N LYS A 175 -18.31 -2.79 3.41
CA LYS A 175 -18.79 -4.15 3.10
C LYS A 175 -17.78 -5.20 3.54
N LEU A 176 -16.50 -5.04 3.19
CA LEU A 176 -15.43 -5.96 3.58
C LEU A 176 -15.24 -6.02 5.11
N ILE A 177 -15.25 -4.87 5.78
CA ILE A 177 -15.13 -4.83 7.25
C ILE A 177 -16.30 -5.55 7.91
N SER A 178 -17.52 -5.36 7.42
CA SER A 178 -18.70 -6.03 7.95
C SER A 178 -18.61 -7.54 7.76
N LEU A 179 -18.19 -7.98 6.59
CA LEU A 179 -18.02 -9.40 6.27
C LEU A 179 -16.96 -10.07 7.18
N TRP A 180 -15.85 -9.34 7.43
CA TRP A 180 -14.75 -9.84 8.27
C TRP A 180 -15.00 -9.77 9.78
N GLN A 181 -16.21 -9.38 10.20
CA GLN A 181 -16.65 -9.65 11.57
C GLN A 181 -17.00 -11.13 11.77
N ASP A 182 -17.45 -11.81 10.72
CA ASP A 182 -17.91 -13.19 10.79
C ASP A 182 -16.97 -14.17 10.08
N GLU A 183 -16.17 -13.69 9.12
CA GLU A 183 -15.29 -14.50 8.29
C GLU A 183 -13.87 -13.94 8.20
N LEU A 184 -12.88 -14.82 7.97
CA LEU A 184 -11.51 -14.39 7.67
C LEU A 184 -11.44 -13.85 6.24
N PRO A 185 -10.58 -12.85 5.95
CA PRO A 185 -10.35 -12.37 4.60
C PRO A 185 -10.04 -13.51 3.62
N SER A 186 -10.79 -13.59 2.52
CA SER A 186 -10.67 -14.61 1.48
C SER A 186 -10.80 -13.99 0.10
N LEU A 187 -10.31 -14.68 -0.95
CA LEU A 187 -10.35 -14.17 -2.32
C LEU A 187 -11.76 -14.01 -2.86
N ASP A 188 -12.69 -14.86 -2.45
CA ASP A 188 -14.09 -14.84 -2.86
C ASP A 188 -14.91 -13.69 -2.25
N HIS A 189 -14.31 -12.93 -1.33
CA HIS A 189 -14.92 -11.74 -0.78
C HIS A 189 -14.80 -10.50 -1.69
N PHE A 190 -13.96 -10.57 -2.73
CA PHE A 190 -13.76 -9.49 -3.66
C PHE A 190 -14.68 -9.65 -4.87
N ASP A 191 -15.41 -8.59 -5.19
CA ASP A 191 -16.25 -8.55 -6.39
C ASP A 191 -15.34 -8.75 -7.63
N ASP A 192 -15.88 -9.37 -8.66
CA ASP A 192 -15.17 -9.69 -9.91
C ASP A 192 -13.94 -10.60 -9.80
N TYR A 193 -13.73 -11.23 -8.67
CA TYR A 193 -12.68 -12.22 -8.51
C TYR A 193 -12.70 -13.31 -9.61
N LEU A 194 -13.90 -13.70 -10.09
CA LEU A 194 -14.07 -14.69 -11.16
C LEU A 194 -13.62 -14.17 -12.55
N SER A 195 -13.63 -12.86 -12.79
CA SER A 195 -13.17 -12.25 -14.04
C SER A 195 -11.65 -12.06 -14.11
N GLY A 196 -10.96 -12.35 -13.04
CA GLY A 196 -9.50 -12.29 -12.87
C GLY A 196 -9.13 -12.10 -11.41
N LEU A 197 -7.92 -12.47 -11.03
CA LEU A 197 -7.47 -12.33 -9.66
C LEU A 197 -7.38 -10.85 -9.27
N PRO A 198 -7.75 -10.49 -8.02
CA PRO A 198 -7.52 -9.15 -7.51
C PRO A 198 -6.03 -8.83 -7.47
N HIS A 199 -5.67 -7.57 -7.71
CA HIS A 199 -4.28 -7.11 -7.66
C HIS A 199 -3.74 -7.03 -6.22
N VAL A 200 -4.64 -6.92 -5.23
CA VAL A 200 -4.32 -7.01 -3.82
C VAL A 200 -4.93 -8.30 -3.28
N GLN A 201 -4.08 -9.25 -2.97
CA GLN A 201 -4.52 -10.53 -2.45
C GLN A 201 -5.01 -10.42 -1.00
N SER A 202 -5.98 -11.26 -0.62
CA SER A 202 -6.59 -11.24 0.72
C SER A 202 -5.59 -11.32 1.86
N GLN A 203 -4.49 -12.05 1.68
CA GLN A 203 -3.44 -12.17 2.71
C GLN A 203 -2.75 -10.85 3.07
N LEU A 204 -2.74 -9.87 2.16
CA LEU A 204 -2.15 -8.55 2.43
C LEU A 204 -3.04 -7.71 3.34
N TYR A 205 -4.33 -8.00 3.39
CA TYR A 205 -5.26 -7.34 4.31
C TYR A 205 -5.10 -7.80 5.76
N TYR A 206 -4.64 -9.03 6.03
CA TYR A 206 -4.53 -9.55 7.40
C TYR A 206 -3.71 -8.66 8.34
N PRO A 207 -2.48 -8.26 8.02
CA PRO A 207 -1.70 -7.42 8.92
C PRO A 207 -2.34 -6.04 9.11
N VAL A 208 -2.99 -5.50 8.09
CA VAL A 208 -3.68 -4.20 8.16
C VAL A 208 -4.90 -4.29 9.08
N VAL A 209 -5.79 -5.24 8.84
CA VAL A 209 -7.03 -5.37 9.65
C VAL A 209 -6.76 -5.81 11.08
N ASP A 210 -5.75 -6.67 11.31
CA ASP A 210 -5.34 -7.05 12.67
C ASP A 210 -4.69 -5.86 13.40
N GLY A 211 -3.79 -5.15 12.74
CA GLY A 211 -3.13 -3.96 13.29
C GLY A 211 -4.09 -2.83 13.65
N LEU A 212 -5.15 -2.64 12.87
CA LEU A 212 -6.22 -1.67 13.14
C LEU A 212 -7.26 -2.18 14.15
N GLY A 213 -7.16 -3.44 14.58
CA GLY A 213 -8.12 -4.06 15.49
C GLY A 213 -9.50 -4.28 14.90
N LEU A 214 -9.58 -4.46 13.58
CA LEU A 214 -10.80 -4.69 12.82
C LEU A 214 -11.12 -6.19 12.67
N LEU A 215 -10.12 -7.06 12.85
CA LEU A 215 -10.32 -8.50 12.78
C LEU A 215 -11.05 -9.01 14.02
N ASN A 216 -12.15 -9.73 13.82
CA ASN A 216 -12.83 -10.41 14.90
C ASN A 216 -12.08 -11.71 15.27
N LYS A 217 -11.33 -11.66 16.36
CA LYS A 217 -10.48 -12.79 16.80
C LYS A 217 -11.29 -14.00 17.27
N GLU A 218 -12.54 -13.82 17.70
CA GLU A 218 -13.43 -14.91 18.08
C GLU A 218 -13.91 -15.66 16.87
N SER A 219 -14.45 -14.98 15.85
CA SER A 219 -14.84 -15.58 14.57
C SER A 219 -13.67 -16.29 13.89
N ALA A 220 -12.47 -15.68 13.93
CA ALA A 220 -11.26 -16.31 13.41
C ALA A 220 -10.93 -17.63 14.10
N ARG A 221 -11.06 -17.69 15.45
CA ARG A 221 -10.86 -18.94 16.24
C ARG A 221 -11.91 -20.01 15.91
N ASP A 222 -13.15 -19.58 15.71
CA ASP A 222 -14.26 -20.48 15.40
C ASP A 222 -14.08 -21.10 14.02
N GLN A 223 -13.71 -20.31 13.04
CA GLN A 223 -13.38 -20.81 11.69
C GLN A 223 -12.17 -21.77 11.71
N MET A 224 -11.10 -21.42 12.43
CA MET A 224 -9.96 -22.33 12.59
C MET A 224 -10.36 -23.65 13.25
N SER A 225 -11.33 -23.63 14.16
CA SER A 225 -11.85 -24.84 14.82
C SER A 225 -12.75 -25.64 13.87
N LYS A 226 -13.65 -24.96 13.15
CA LYS A 226 -14.60 -25.56 12.19
C LYS A 226 -13.88 -26.33 11.07
N TYR A 227 -12.76 -25.81 10.59
CA TYR A 227 -11.98 -26.43 9.51
C TYR A 227 -10.77 -27.23 10.00
N ASP A 228 -10.67 -27.47 11.31
CA ASP A 228 -9.55 -28.18 11.96
C ASP A 228 -8.13 -27.64 11.56
N LEU A 229 -8.03 -26.34 11.42
CA LEU A 229 -6.80 -25.68 10.99
C LEU A 229 -5.78 -25.45 12.11
N ARG A 230 -6.15 -25.67 13.39
CA ARG A 230 -5.29 -25.36 14.54
C ARG A 230 -4.01 -26.15 14.56
N SER A 231 -4.08 -27.45 14.31
CA SER A 231 -2.91 -28.35 14.28
C SER A 231 -1.99 -28.00 13.13
N THR A 232 -2.54 -27.81 11.94
CA THR A 232 -1.82 -27.42 10.73
C THR A 232 -1.15 -26.05 10.88
N SER A 233 -1.88 -25.06 11.39
CA SER A 233 -1.32 -23.71 11.63
C SER A 233 -0.21 -23.73 12.67
N ARG A 234 -0.34 -24.51 13.76
CA ARG A 234 0.71 -24.65 14.78
C ARG A 234 1.95 -25.33 14.21
N LYS A 235 1.79 -26.39 13.42
CA LYS A 235 2.89 -27.07 12.75
C LYS A 235 3.62 -26.12 11.82
N PHE A 236 2.90 -25.44 10.95
CA PHE A 236 3.45 -24.44 10.03
C PHE A 236 4.20 -23.31 10.77
N TYR A 237 3.61 -22.78 11.84
CA TYR A 237 4.25 -21.75 12.66
C TYR A 237 5.56 -22.22 13.28
N ASN A 238 5.59 -23.44 13.82
CA ASN A 238 6.80 -24.00 14.43
C ASN A 238 7.91 -24.22 13.38
N GLU A 239 7.58 -24.86 12.26
CA GLU A 239 8.51 -25.11 11.15
C GLU A 239 9.07 -23.78 10.58
N PHE A 240 8.19 -22.79 10.41
CA PHE A 240 8.59 -21.45 9.96
C PHE A 240 9.51 -20.77 10.97
N SER A 241 9.14 -20.81 12.26
CA SER A 241 9.92 -20.17 13.32
C SER A 241 11.29 -20.82 13.49
N GLU A 242 11.39 -22.15 13.42
CA GLU A 242 12.66 -22.88 13.48
C GLU A 242 13.57 -22.48 12.30
N LYS A 243 13.03 -22.52 11.08
CA LYS A 243 13.76 -22.14 9.87
C LYS A 243 14.18 -20.67 9.89
N PHE A 244 13.32 -19.79 10.36
CA PHE A 244 13.62 -18.37 10.47
C PHE A 244 14.73 -18.09 11.49
N ASN A 245 14.68 -18.77 12.64
CA ASN A 245 15.73 -18.68 13.66
C ASN A 245 17.08 -19.23 13.17
N GLU A 246 17.08 -20.29 12.37
CA GLU A 246 18.29 -20.81 11.73
C GLU A 246 18.88 -19.80 10.74
N ILE A 247 18.04 -19.19 9.90
CA ILE A 247 18.46 -18.15 8.96
C ILE A 247 19.07 -16.97 9.71
N ILE A 248 18.43 -16.47 10.77
CA ILE A 248 18.94 -15.35 11.57
C ILE A 248 20.31 -15.65 12.15
N LYS A 249 20.53 -16.86 12.68
CA LYS A 249 21.83 -17.25 13.26
C LYS A 249 22.98 -17.26 12.24
N ASN A 250 22.66 -17.54 10.99
CA ASN A 250 23.64 -17.69 9.90
C ASN A 250 23.71 -16.45 8.99
N SER A 251 22.88 -15.44 9.23
CA SER A 251 22.85 -14.21 8.44
C SER A 251 23.74 -13.14 9.05
N LEU A 252 24.28 -12.31 8.18
CA LEU A 252 24.93 -11.06 8.58
C LEU A 252 23.88 -10.10 9.15
N THR A 253 24.29 -9.26 10.08
CA THR A 253 23.47 -8.09 10.41
C THR A 253 23.41 -7.15 9.23
N HIS A 254 22.41 -6.27 9.20
CA HIS A 254 22.26 -5.29 8.12
C HIS A 254 23.53 -4.42 7.97
N ASN A 255 24.12 -3.96 9.06
CA ASN A 255 25.35 -3.17 9.04
C ASN A 255 26.53 -3.98 8.49
N GLN A 256 26.73 -5.22 8.93
CA GLN A 256 27.77 -6.09 8.38
C GLN A 256 27.63 -6.34 6.88
N PHE A 257 26.38 -6.48 6.39
CA PHE A 257 26.11 -6.64 4.96
C PHE A 257 26.45 -5.36 4.17
N ILE A 258 26.09 -4.19 4.69
CA ILE A 258 26.44 -2.91 4.07
C ILE A 258 27.95 -2.73 4.04
N ASP A 259 28.64 -2.94 5.15
CA ASP A 259 30.10 -2.80 5.24
C ASP A 259 30.83 -3.67 4.23
N LEU A 260 30.38 -4.91 4.02
CA LEU A 260 30.92 -5.81 3.01
C LEU A 260 30.63 -5.36 1.59
N SER A 261 29.42 -4.82 1.33
CA SER A 261 29.00 -4.40 0.00
C SER A 261 29.64 -3.10 -0.48
N VAL A 262 30.01 -2.22 0.46
CA VAL A 262 30.67 -0.94 0.15
C VAL A 262 32.19 -1.11 -0.03
N ASN A 263 32.80 -2.09 0.64
CA ASN A 263 34.24 -2.35 0.62
C ASN A 263 34.66 -3.45 -0.40
N SER A 264 33.72 -4.00 -1.17
CA SER A 264 33.95 -4.92 -2.29
C SER A 264 33.86 -4.19 -3.64
#